data_4c2052c74921bf7e411e38536e1226b2
#
_entry.id   4c2052c74921bf7e411e38536e1226b2
#
_cell.length_a   1.000
_cell.length_b   1.000
_cell.length_c   1.000
_cell.angle_alpha   90.00
_cell.angle_beta   90.00
_cell.angle_gamma   90.00
#
_symmetry.space_group_name_H-M   'P 1'
#
loop_
_entity.id
_entity.type
_entity.pdbx_description
1 polymer ?
#
loop_
_entity_poly.entity_id
_entity_poly.type
_entity_poly.pdbx_seq_one_letter_code
_entity_poly.pdbx_strand_id
1 'polypeptide(L)'
;MSEFKINENKIDKLANLAVKRGVGLQKGQNLLITAPIESLPLVRKIAEHAYKEGASIVTPLFTDSDITLSRFKYAPDESFDSATDWLFNGMGEAFDNNTARMAIAGDDPMLLSQMDPDKVSRANKAMAKAYKPARERIT
;
A
#
# COMPACT_ATOMS: atom_id res chain seq x y z
N MET A 1 -13.61 -21.67 14.38
CA MET A 1 -13.26 -22.48 13.19
C MET A 1 -14.16 -22.16 12.01
N SER A 2 -15.50 -22.22 12.19
CA SER A 2 -16.46 -21.89 11.10
C SER A 2 -16.37 -20.43 10.68
N GLU A 3 -16.18 -19.50 11.62
CA GLU A 3 -16.00 -18.07 11.32
C GLU A 3 -14.75 -17.83 10.48
N PHE A 4 -13.67 -18.55 10.77
CA PHE A 4 -12.43 -18.44 10.02
C PHE A 4 -12.60 -18.86 8.57
N LYS A 5 -13.33 -19.96 8.33
CA LYS A 5 -13.62 -20.43 6.97
C LYS A 5 -14.50 -19.46 6.20
N ILE A 6 -15.52 -18.89 6.87
CA ILE A 6 -16.41 -17.90 6.26
C ILE A 6 -15.61 -16.66 5.87
N ASN A 7 -14.68 -16.22 6.73
CA ASN A 7 -13.81 -15.08 6.46
C ASN A 7 -12.87 -15.36 5.29
N GLU A 8 -12.34 -16.58 5.18
CA GLU A 8 -11.50 -16.97 4.05
C GLU A 8 -12.26 -16.90 2.72
N ASN A 9 -13.51 -17.38 2.70
CA ASN A 9 -14.34 -17.31 1.50
C ASN A 9 -14.67 -15.89 1.10
N LYS A 10 -14.96 -15.03 2.07
CA LYS A 10 -15.22 -13.60 1.84
C LYS A 10 -13.98 -12.91 1.32
N ILE A 11 -12.83 -13.20 1.90
CA ILE A 11 -11.54 -12.64 1.49
C ILE A 11 -11.23 -13.05 0.06
N ASP A 12 -11.45 -14.31 -0.29
CA ASP A 12 -11.21 -14.81 -1.63
C ASP A 12 -12.10 -14.13 -2.66
N LYS A 13 -13.39 -13.99 -2.37
CA LYS A 13 -14.32 -13.30 -3.27
C LYS A 13 -13.96 -11.83 -3.43
N LEU A 14 -13.61 -11.17 -2.33
CA LEU A 14 -13.22 -9.77 -2.36
C LEU A 14 -11.94 -9.58 -3.18
N ALA A 15 -10.97 -10.46 -3.02
CA ALA A 15 -9.72 -10.42 -3.76
C ALA A 15 -9.96 -10.60 -5.27
N ASN A 16 -10.79 -11.57 -5.64
CA ASN A 16 -11.13 -11.82 -7.03
C ASN A 16 -11.81 -10.60 -7.67
N LEU A 17 -12.75 -10.00 -6.94
CA LEU A 17 -13.45 -8.81 -7.41
C LEU A 17 -12.51 -7.62 -7.57
N ALA A 18 -11.60 -7.43 -6.61
CA ALA A 18 -10.62 -6.34 -6.64
C ALA A 18 -9.71 -6.44 -7.87
N VAL A 19 -9.27 -7.63 -8.23
CA VAL A 19 -8.40 -7.86 -9.39
C VAL A 19 -9.16 -7.66 -10.69
N LYS A 20 -10.34 -8.25 -10.82
CA LYS A 20 -11.09 -8.25 -12.08
C LYS A 20 -11.77 -6.93 -12.37
N ARG A 21 -12.35 -6.27 -11.36
CA ARG A 21 -13.14 -5.05 -11.56
C ARG A 21 -12.48 -3.81 -10.99
N GLY A 22 -11.80 -3.93 -9.84
CA GLY A 22 -11.17 -2.78 -9.20
C GLY A 22 -10.00 -2.24 -9.98
N VAL A 23 -9.06 -3.09 -10.33
CA VAL A 23 -7.82 -2.72 -11.03
C VAL A 23 -7.94 -2.87 -12.54
N GLY A 24 -8.74 -3.84 -13.00
CA GLY A 24 -8.82 -4.15 -14.42
C GLY A 24 -7.49 -4.65 -14.97
N LEU A 25 -6.85 -5.54 -14.24
CA LEU A 25 -5.51 -6.03 -14.55
C LEU A 25 -5.47 -6.69 -15.93
N GLN A 26 -4.46 -6.31 -16.72
CA GLN A 26 -4.26 -6.86 -18.05
C GLN A 26 -3.19 -7.94 -18.03
N LYS A 27 -3.30 -8.89 -18.97
CA LYS A 27 -2.34 -9.98 -19.11
C LYS A 27 -0.93 -9.42 -19.35
N GLY A 28 0.03 -9.91 -18.58
CA GLY A 28 1.44 -9.48 -18.68
C GLY A 28 1.76 -8.23 -17.88
N GLN A 29 0.77 -7.60 -17.26
CA GLN A 29 0.96 -6.39 -16.49
C GLN A 29 1.53 -6.71 -15.09
N ASN A 30 2.35 -5.82 -14.56
CA ASN A 30 2.81 -5.89 -13.18
C ASN A 30 1.80 -5.21 -12.26
N LEU A 31 1.75 -5.62 -11.00
CA LEU A 31 0.85 -5.05 -10.00
C LEU A 31 1.65 -4.66 -8.76
N LEU A 32 1.51 -3.41 -8.34
CA LEU A 32 2.04 -2.92 -7.07
C LEU A 32 0.89 -2.82 -6.06
N ILE A 33 1.04 -3.46 -4.92
CA ILE A 33 0.04 -3.42 -3.85
C ILE A 33 0.66 -2.75 -2.62
N THR A 34 0.06 -1.67 -2.13
CA THR A 34 0.44 -1.08 -0.85
C THR A 34 -0.64 -1.39 0.17
N ALA A 35 -0.25 -1.88 1.34
CA ALA A 35 -1.21 -2.38 2.32
C ALA A 35 -0.64 -2.36 3.75
N PRO A 36 -1.49 -2.24 4.78
CA PRO A 36 -1.05 -2.51 6.14
C PRO A 36 -0.78 -4.01 6.31
N ILE A 37 0.16 -4.36 7.18
CA ILE A 37 0.57 -5.76 7.36
C ILE A 37 -0.60 -6.65 7.82
N GLU A 38 -1.57 -6.08 8.52
CA GLU A 38 -2.76 -6.80 8.96
C GLU A 38 -3.59 -7.34 7.78
N SER A 39 -3.42 -6.74 6.59
CA SER A 39 -4.11 -7.18 5.38
C SER A 39 -3.41 -8.31 4.64
N LEU A 40 -2.37 -8.90 5.22
CA LEU A 40 -1.59 -9.96 4.57
C LEU A 40 -2.45 -11.10 4.01
N PRO A 41 -3.45 -11.63 4.73
CA PRO A 41 -4.31 -12.69 4.17
C PRO A 41 -5.03 -12.25 2.88
N LEU A 42 -5.54 -11.02 2.85
CA LEU A 42 -6.19 -10.47 1.66
C LEU A 42 -5.19 -10.28 0.52
N VAL A 43 -4.01 -9.74 0.82
CA VAL A 43 -2.96 -9.51 -0.19
C VAL A 43 -2.51 -10.81 -0.83
N ARG A 44 -2.38 -11.89 -0.04
CA ARG A 44 -2.04 -13.21 -0.58
C ARG A 44 -3.08 -13.69 -1.61
N LYS A 45 -4.36 -13.48 -1.32
CA LYS A 45 -5.44 -13.86 -2.24
C LYS A 45 -5.49 -12.96 -3.46
N ILE A 46 -5.23 -11.66 -3.29
CA ILE A 46 -5.13 -10.73 -4.42
C ILE A 46 -4.00 -11.16 -5.36
N ALA A 47 -2.83 -11.49 -4.81
CA ALA A 47 -1.70 -11.94 -5.62
C ALA A 47 -2.04 -13.21 -6.40
N GLU A 48 -2.69 -14.17 -5.75
CA GLU A 48 -3.12 -15.42 -6.39
C GLU A 48 -4.04 -15.13 -7.58
N HIS A 49 -5.06 -14.32 -7.37
CA HIS A 49 -6.00 -13.97 -8.45
C HIS A 49 -5.35 -13.13 -9.54
N ALA A 50 -4.42 -12.23 -9.18
CA ALA A 50 -3.67 -11.44 -10.15
C ALA A 50 -2.87 -12.34 -11.08
N TYR A 51 -2.15 -13.31 -10.52
CA TYR A 51 -1.40 -14.25 -11.34
C TYR A 51 -2.30 -15.13 -12.22
N LYS A 52 -3.46 -15.52 -11.72
CA LYS A 52 -4.45 -16.26 -12.52
C LYS A 52 -4.98 -15.43 -13.69
N GLU A 53 -5.07 -14.11 -13.53
CA GLU A 53 -5.46 -13.19 -14.61
C GLU A 53 -4.30 -12.85 -15.55
N GLY A 54 -3.11 -13.34 -15.28
CA GLY A 54 -1.96 -13.19 -16.16
C GLY A 54 -0.95 -12.12 -15.76
N ALA A 55 -0.98 -11.64 -14.51
CA ALA A 55 0.02 -10.70 -14.03
C ALA A 55 1.43 -11.30 -14.16
N SER A 56 2.41 -10.46 -14.48
CA SER A 56 3.79 -10.90 -14.57
C SER A 56 4.47 -10.92 -13.20
N ILE A 57 4.41 -9.81 -12.46
CA ILE A 57 5.02 -9.70 -11.14
C ILE A 57 4.08 -8.91 -10.24
N VAL A 58 3.78 -9.47 -9.08
CA VAL A 58 3.04 -8.77 -8.02
C VAL A 58 4.02 -8.38 -6.94
N THR A 59 4.12 -7.08 -6.65
CA THR A 59 5.02 -6.53 -5.64
C THR A 59 4.21 -5.92 -4.51
N PRO A 60 4.22 -6.54 -3.31
CA PRO A 60 3.55 -5.94 -2.15
C PRO A 60 4.52 -5.07 -1.36
N LEU A 61 4.03 -3.92 -0.91
CA LEU A 61 4.72 -3.05 0.03
C LEU A 61 3.84 -2.92 1.26
N PHE A 62 4.32 -3.40 2.39
CA PHE A 62 3.56 -3.39 3.63
C PHE A 62 4.01 -2.27 4.56
N THR A 63 3.06 -1.74 5.31
CA THR A 63 3.33 -0.82 6.42
C THR A 63 2.86 -1.45 7.72
N ASP A 64 3.46 -1.03 8.82
CA ASP A 64 3.08 -1.49 10.15
C ASP A 64 2.91 -0.30 11.08
N SER A 65 1.77 -0.27 11.77
CA SER A 65 1.41 0.83 12.67
C SER A 65 2.41 1.00 13.81
N ASP A 66 2.90 -0.09 14.37
CA ASP A 66 3.86 -0.02 15.47
C ASP A 66 5.21 0.53 15.02
N ILE A 67 5.64 0.17 13.82
CA ILE A 67 6.88 0.72 13.23
C ILE A 67 6.72 2.22 13.00
N THR A 68 5.57 2.63 12.46
CA THR A 68 5.26 4.05 12.24
C THR A 68 5.26 4.82 13.57
N LEU A 69 4.64 4.27 14.60
CA LEU A 69 4.61 4.89 15.92
C LEU A 69 6.02 5.05 16.49
N SER A 70 6.88 4.04 16.32
CA SER A 70 8.28 4.09 16.77
C SER A 70 9.03 5.25 16.11
N ARG A 71 8.79 5.48 14.83
CA ARG A 71 9.40 6.63 14.15
C ARG A 71 8.99 7.95 14.80
N PHE A 72 7.69 8.12 15.06
CA PHE A 72 7.20 9.38 15.66
C PHE A 72 7.67 9.59 17.09
N LYS A 73 7.94 8.50 17.83
CA LYS A 73 8.43 8.58 19.20
C LYS A 73 9.94 8.82 19.30
N TYR A 74 10.72 8.21 18.41
CA TYR A 74 12.17 8.10 18.64
C TYR A 74 13.04 8.67 17.52
N ALA A 75 12.52 8.93 16.33
CA ALA A 75 13.34 9.45 15.23
C ALA A 75 13.75 10.90 15.48
N PRO A 76 14.89 11.34 14.90
CA PRO A 76 15.34 12.73 15.03
C PRO A 76 14.29 13.70 14.49
N ASP A 77 14.16 14.86 15.12
CA ASP A 77 13.14 15.84 14.74
C ASP A 77 13.23 16.25 13.27
N GLU A 78 14.45 16.50 12.79
CA GLU A 78 14.67 16.92 11.40
C GLU A 78 14.28 15.86 10.37
N SER A 79 14.18 14.61 10.78
CA SER A 79 13.80 13.52 9.87
C SER A 79 12.34 13.62 9.40
N PHE A 80 11.49 14.34 10.13
CA PHE A 80 10.07 14.46 9.77
C PHE A 80 9.85 15.35 8.54
N ASP A 81 10.84 16.12 8.13
CA ASP A 81 10.78 16.92 6.90
C ASP A 81 11.29 16.14 5.69
N SER A 82 11.64 14.88 5.87
CA SER A 82 12.16 14.00 4.81
C SER A 82 11.22 12.84 4.55
N ALA A 83 11.28 12.29 3.36
CA ALA A 83 10.53 11.09 2.98
C ALA A 83 11.47 10.13 2.26
N THR A 84 10.96 8.93 1.98
CA THR A 84 11.71 7.86 1.29
C THR A 84 11.69 8.11 -0.22
N ASP A 85 12.50 9.06 -0.68
CA ASP A 85 12.49 9.53 -2.07
C ASP A 85 12.76 8.41 -3.07
N TRP A 86 13.71 7.50 -2.76
CA TRP A 86 14.03 6.38 -3.63
C TRP A 86 12.85 5.47 -3.90
N LEU A 87 12.00 5.27 -2.87
CA LEU A 87 10.80 4.43 -3.00
C LEU A 87 9.79 5.09 -3.94
N PHE A 88 9.52 6.37 -3.74
CA PHE A 88 8.56 7.09 -4.57
C PHE A 88 9.06 7.27 -6.00
N ASN A 89 10.36 7.47 -6.19
CA ASN A 89 10.96 7.51 -7.52
C ASN A 89 10.82 6.16 -8.22
N GLY A 90 11.04 5.07 -7.49
CA GLY A 90 10.84 3.71 -8.02
C GLY A 90 9.39 3.42 -8.39
N MET A 91 8.44 3.89 -7.58
CA MET A 91 7.02 3.77 -7.91
C MET A 91 6.68 4.53 -9.20
N GLY A 92 7.23 5.73 -9.36
CA GLY A 92 7.03 6.49 -10.59
C GLY A 92 7.54 5.76 -11.83
N GLU A 93 8.70 5.13 -11.73
CA GLU A 93 9.25 4.30 -12.80
C GLU A 93 8.34 3.13 -13.12
N ALA A 94 7.80 2.47 -12.10
CA ALA A 94 6.86 1.36 -12.28
C ALA A 94 5.60 1.82 -13.03
N PHE A 95 5.06 2.98 -12.67
CA PHE A 95 3.87 3.52 -13.33
C PHE A 95 4.15 3.91 -14.78
N ASP A 96 5.35 4.42 -15.08
CA ASP A 96 5.76 4.70 -16.47
C ASP A 96 5.80 3.43 -17.31
N ASN A 97 6.05 2.29 -16.68
CA ASN A 97 6.08 0.98 -17.33
C ASN A 97 4.73 0.25 -17.23
N ASN A 98 3.66 0.99 -17.04
CA ASN A 98 2.29 0.49 -17.01
C ASN A 98 1.99 -0.49 -15.87
N THR A 99 2.72 -0.41 -14.75
CA THR A 99 2.40 -1.19 -13.56
C THR A 99 1.06 -0.72 -12.98
N ALA A 100 0.15 -1.66 -12.75
CA ALA A 100 -1.12 -1.35 -12.09
C ALA A 100 -0.88 -1.09 -10.60
N ARG A 101 -1.73 -0.28 -10.00
CA ARG A 101 -1.62 0.09 -8.58
C ARG A 101 -2.88 -0.31 -7.84
N MET A 102 -2.69 -0.92 -6.68
CA MET A 102 -3.76 -1.18 -5.73
C MET A 102 -3.32 -0.73 -4.35
N ALA A 103 -4.11 0.12 -3.70
CA ALA A 103 -3.83 0.58 -2.35
C ALA A 103 -4.93 0.08 -1.42
N ILE A 104 -4.54 -0.63 -0.36
CA ILE A 104 -5.46 -1.08 0.67
C ILE A 104 -5.29 -0.15 1.87
N ALA A 105 -6.36 0.57 2.20
CA ALA A 105 -6.38 1.44 3.35
C ALA A 105 -6.64 0.64 4.62
N GLY A 106 -6.18 1.14 5.74
CA GLY A 106 -6.38 0.45 7.02
C GLY A 106 -5.63 1.10 8.17
N ASP A 107 -5.26 2.37 8.01
CA ASP A 107 -4.61 3.10 9.10
C ASP A 107 -5.57 3.22 10.28
N ASP A 108 -5.05 2.98 11.49
CA ASP A 108 -5.81 3.11 12.72
C ASP A 108 -5.87 4.60 13.11
N PRO A 109 -7.07 5.23 13.07
CA PRO A 109 -7.18 6.64 13.46
C PRO A 109 -6.77 6.90 14.91
N MET A 110 -6.93 5.89 15.78
CA MET A 110 -6.52 6.00 17.18
C MET A 110 -5.02 6.08 17.33
N LEU A 111 -4.28 5.50 16.39
CA LEU A 111 -2.82 5.57 16.41
C LEU A 111 -2.33 7.00 16.17
N LEU A 112 -2.93 7.70 15.23
CA LEU A 112 -2.57 9.09 14.92
C LEU A 112 -2.81 10.02 16.10
N SER A 113 -3.82 9.73 16.92
CA SER A 113 -4.09 10.54 18.11
C SER A 113 -3.01 10.45 19.18
N GLN A 114 -2.14 9.44 19.12
CA GLN A 114 -1.03 9.24 20.04
C GLN A 114 0.26 9.93 19.57
N MET A 115 0.24 10.54 18.40
CA MET A 115 1.41 11.17 17.80
C MET A 115 1.33 12.68 17.89
N ASP A 116 2.51 13.34 17.93
CA ASP A 116 2.60 14.79 17.89
C ASP A 116 2.01 15.31 16.58
N PRO A 117 0.96 16.15 16.61
CA PRO A 117 0.33 16.64 15.37
C PRO A 117 1.27 17.39 14.45
N ASP A 118 2.24 18.13 14.99
CA ASP A 118 3.22 18.85 14.18
C ASP A 118 4.08 17.88 13.38
N LYS A 119 4.59 16.83 14.04
CA LYS A 119 5.40 15.81 13.37
C LYS A 119 4.63 15.08 12.30
N VAL A 120 3.37 14.73 12.57
CA VAL A 120 2.49 14.06 11.61
C VAL A 120 2.29 14.97 10.39
N SER A 121 1.99 16.25 10.61
CA SER A 121 1.80 17.22 9.52
C SER A 121 3.06 17.34 8.64
N ARG A 122 4.23 17.47 9.27
CA ARG A 122 5.50 17.61 8.57
C ARG A 122 5.82 16.36 7.75
N ALA A 123 5.66 15.17 8.35
CA ALA A 123 5.90 13.90 7.66
C ALA A 123 4.95 13.71 6.48
N ASN A 124 3.67 14.05 6.65
CA ASN A 124 2.68 13.93 5.58
C ASN A 124 2.98 14.90 4.43
N LYS A 125 3.42 16.11 4.72
CA LYS A 125 3.82 17.08 3.68
C LYS A 125 5.04 16.59 2.90
N ALA A 126 6.04 16.06 3.60
CA ALA A 126 7.24 15.53 2.97
C ALA A 126 6.92 14.34 2.06
N MET A 127 6.05 13.43 2.54
CA MET A 127 5.62 12.26 1.78
C MET A 127 4.81 12.68 0.56
N ALA A 128 3.87 13.61 0.71
CA ALA A 128 3.04 14.09 -0.40
C ALA A 128 3.89 14.74 -1.49
N LYS A 129 4.89 15.53 -1.10
CA LYS A 129 5.82 16.17 -2.02
C LYS A 129 6.66 15.13 -2.77
N ALA A 130 7.17 14.13 -2.06
CA ALA A 130 7.99 13.08 -2.67
C ALA A 130 7.18 12.19 -3.61
N TYR A 131 5.91 11.92 -3.27
CA TYR A 131 5.03 11.07 -4.06
C TYR A 131 4.40 11.78 -5.27
N LYS A 132 4.32 13.11 -5.25
CA LYS A 132 3.61 13.87 -6.28
C LYS A 132 4.01 13.50 -7.71
N PRO A 133 5.31 13.42 -8.09
CA PRO A 133 5.68 13.05 -9.44
C PRO A 133 5.18 11.67 -9.86
N ALA A 134 5.24 10.70 -8.96
CA ALA A 134 4.75 9.34 -9.23
C ALA A 134 3.23 9.33 -9.38
N ARG A 135 2.52 10.02 -8.48
CA ARG A 135 1.08 10.08 -8.50
C ARG A 135 0.54 10.72 -9.79
N GLU A 136 1.22 11.72 -10.30
CA GLU A 136 0.82 12.39 -11.56
C GLU A 136 0.91 11.47 -12.76
N ARG A 137 1.73 10.43 -12.70
CA ARG A 137 1.89 9.45 -13.78
C ARG A 137 0.75 8.43 -13.86
N ILE A 138 -0.07 8.33 -12.80
CA ILE A 138 -1.19 7.38 -12.74
C ILE A 138 -2.36 7.88 -13.59
N THR A 139 -2.50 9.16 -13.74
CA THR A 139 -3.56 9.77 -14.56
C THR A 139 -3.15 9.78 -16.02
#